data_84fd72e40ab3fac8171049eb5944e020
#
_entry.id   84fd72e40ab3fac8171049eb5944e020
#
_cell.length_a   1.000
_cell.length_b   1.000
_cell.length_c   1.000
_cell.angle_alpha   90.00
_cell.angle_beta   90.00
_cell.angle_gamma   90.00
#
_symmetry.space_group_name_H-M   'P 1'
#
loop_
_entity.id
_entity.type
_entity.pdbx_description
1 polymer ?
#
loop_
_entity_poly.entity_id
_entity_poly.type
_entity_poly.pdbx_seq_one_letter_code
_entity_poly.pdbx_strand_id
1 'polypeptide(L)'
;YGNDNIMVKAGEIIGEIAVASLIYDVPAMVVCSHIKGHIQAGYAGAIKNVAMGGISSSHRHCGWKCGRGAMHTIGEGKLIWDEEKCELCLQCEEICPLEVIKFENEQFTYREADCWRCGRCARVCPEGALTLPGDDERFMKALAETAKAVLSTFKPNKVIYINFLTEIQPECDCMPAADVPVIQDQGILISDDIVAIEQAAIDMLLKAKPLPQSAASELGEKTDNILYDLSKKPYLIQIEEAGRLGLGSRQYELIEI
;
A
#
# COMPACT_ATOMS: atom_id res chain seq x y z
N TYR A 1 17.56 8.63 3.17
CA TYR A 1 16.97 9.46 3.49
C TYR A 1 17.08 10.99 3.50
N GLY A 2 17.37 11.65 2.38
CA GLY A 2 17.63 13.08 2.27
C GLY A 2 16.60 13.95 3.01
N ASN A 3 17.11 14.87 3.82
CA ASN A 3 16.31 15.96 4.36
C ASN A 3 15.94 16.96 3.26
N ASP A 4 16.56 16.81 2.09
CA ASP A 4 16.33 17.64 0.93
C ASP A 4 15.27 17.01 0.05
N ASN A 5 14.37 17.83 -0.40
CA ASN A 5 13.28 17.44 -1.27
C ASN A 5 12.87 18.63 -2.14
N ILE A 6 12.14 18.33 -3.19
CA ILE A 6 11.47 19.31 -4.02
C ILE A 6 9.96 19.07 -3.98
N MET A 7 9.20 20.15 -3.97
CA MET A 7 7.75 20.08 -4.06
C MET A 7 7.34 19.88 -5.51
N VAL A 8 6.57 18.83 -5.78
CA VAL A 8 6.08 18.46 -7.10
C VAL A 8 4.56 18.36 -7.06
N LYS A 9 3.90 18.90 -8.07
CA LYS A 9 2.44 18.74 -8.23
C LYS A 9 2.12 17.27 -8.47
N ALA A 10 1.20 16.74 -7.70
CA ALA A 10 0.78 15.35 -7.76
C ALA A 10 -0.58 15.21 -8.46
N GLY A 11 -1.64 15.70 -7.88
CA GLY A 11 -2.98 15.61 -8.41
C GLY A 11 -4.01 16.37 -7.57
N GLU A 12 -5.27 16.02 -7.68
CA GLU A 12 -6.36 16.70 -6.98
C GLU A 12 -6.46 16.29 -5.49
N ILE A 13 -6.08 15.05 -5.20
CA ILE A 13 -6.19 14.47 -3.86
C ILE A 13 -5.02 14.91 -2.99
N ILE A 14 -3.81 14.81 -3.51
CA ILE A 14 -2.56 15.12 -2.79
C ILE A 14 -2.17 16.60 -2.94
N GLY A 15 -2.52 17.22 -4.06
CA GLY A 15 -2.07 18.58 -4.38
C GLY A 15 -0.59 18.60 -4.74
N GLU A 16 0.29 18.73 -3.75
CA GLU A 16 1.74 18.72 -3.90
C GLU A 16 2.39 17.72 -2.93
N ILE A 17 3.48 17.09 -3.38
CA ILE A 17 4.23 16.11 -2.60
C ILE A 17 5.73 16.40 -2.64
N ALA A 18 6.42 16.11 -1.55
CA ALA A 18 7.85 16.28 -1.42
C ALA A 18 8.61 15.09 -2.00
N VAL A 19 9.08 15.19 -3.23
CA VAL A 19 9.94 14.17 -3.86
C VAL A 19 11.35 14.28 -3.28
N ALA A 20 11.92 13.14 -2.89
CA ALA A 20 13.26 13.10 -2.31
C ALA A 20 14.32 13.50 -3.35
N SER A 21 15.28 14.37 -2.96
CA SER A 21 16.34 14.85 -3.86
C SER A 21 17.16 13.71 -4.47
N LEU A 22 17.43 12.66 -3.71
CA LEU A 22 18.12 11.46 -4.20
C LEU A 22 17.41 10.78 -5.38
N ILE A 23 16.10 10.94 -5.50
CA ILE A 23 15.30 10.44 -6.63
C ILE A 23 15.29 11.48 -7.75
N TYR A 24 15.09 12.75 -7.40
CA TYR A 24 15.00 13.83 -8.37
C TYR A 24 16.31 14.08 -9.14
N ASP A 25 17.46 13.95 -8.47
CA ASP A 25 18.75 14.31 -9.02
C ASP A 25 19.38 13.23 -9.92
N VAL A 26 18.75 12.04 -10.02
CA VAL A 26 19.29 10.96 -10.87
C VAL A 26 18.69 10.97 -12.28
N PRO A 27 19.49 10.65 -13.31
CA PRO A 27 19.04 10.73 -14.70
C PRO A 27 18.14 9.58 -15.14
N ALA A 28 18.15 8.45 -14.40
CA ALA A 28 17.38 7.24 -14.67
C ALA A 28 17.21 6.42 -13.39
N MET A 29 16.20 5.54 -13.38
CA MET A 29 15.90 4.69 -12.23
C MET A 29 15.50 3.28 -12.66
N VAL A 30 15.93 2.28 -11.91
CA VAL A 30 15.39 0.92 -11.96
C VAL A 30 14.59 0.69 -10.68
N VAL A 31 13.32 0.37 -10.83
CA VAL A 31 12.40 0.11 -9.72
C VAL A 31 12.27 -1.40 -9.55
N CYS A 32 12.87 -1.94 -8.51
CA CYS A 32 12.72 -3.34 -8.12
C CYS A 32 11.63 -3.46 -7.06
N SER A 33 10.57 -4.20 -7.35
CA SER A 33 9.42 -4.35 -6.46
C SER A 33 9.14 -5.81 -6.18
N HIS A 34 9.00 -6.14 -4.90
CA HIS A 34 8.46 -7.42 -4.47
C HIS A 34 6.93 -7.34 -4.46
N ILE A 35 6.29 -8.20 -5.23
CA ILE A 35 4.84 -8.26 -5.35
C ILE A 35 4.26 -9.04 -4.18
N LYS A 36 3.26 -8.46 -3.51
CA LYS A 36 2.63 -9.06 -2.32
C LYS A 36 1.31 -8.38 -1.95
N GLY A 37 0.60 -8.96 -1.01
CA GLY A 37 -0.52 -8.30 -0.35
C GLY A 37 -0.08 -7.09 0.46
N HIS A 38 -1.02 -6.28 0.88
CA HIS A 38 -0.74 -5.11 1.71
C HIS A 38 -1.98 -4.71 2.52
N ILE A 39 -1.81 -4.53 3.81
CA ILE A 39 -2.89 -4.25 4.76
C ILE A 39 -3.80 -3.09 4.36
N GLN A 40 -3.25 -2.03 3.78
CA GLN A 40 -4.01 -0.82 3.45
C GLN A 40 -4.25 -0.71 1.94
N ALA A 41 -3.27 -1.09 1.12
CA ALA A 41 -3.37 -1.01 -0.33
C ALA A 41 -3.99 -2.29 -0.97
N GLY A 42 -4.17 -3.36 -0.21
CA GLY A 42 -4.63 -4.66 -0.70
C GLY A 42 -3.59 -5.41 -1.55
N TYR A 43 -2.83 -4.67 -2.32
CA TYR A 43 -1.75 -5.12 -3.19
C TYR A 43 -0.62 -4.10 -3.17
N ALA A 44 0.62 -4.54 -3.23
CA ALA A 44 1.80 -3.71 -3.32
C ALA A 44 2.72 -4.20 -4.44
N GLY A 45 3.01 -3.30 -5.37
CA GLY A 45 3.94 -3.50 -6.47
C GLY A 45 4.67 -2.19 -6.80
N ALA A 46 4.98 -1.96 -8.07
CA ALA A 46 5.77 -0.82 -8.53
C ALA A 46 5.12 0.53 -8.21
N ILE A 47 3.79 0.66 -8.38
CA ILE A 47 3.07 1.92 -8.07
C ILE A 47 3.26 2.29 -6.60
N LYS A 48 2.97 1.36 -5.69
CA LYS A 48 3.12 1.59 -4.25
C LYS A 48 4.59 1.81 -3.87
N ASN A 49 5.52 1.07 -4.46
CA ASN A 49 6.94 1.20 -4.21
C ASN A 49 7.45 2.59 -4.61
N VAL A 50 7.14 3.06 -5.81
CA VAL A 50 7.49 4.42 -6.29
C VAL A 50 6.84 5.49 -5.41
N ALA A 51 5.55 5.36 -5.12
CA ALA A 51 4.81 6.32 -4.32
C ALA A 51 5.39 6.49 -2.91
N MET A 52 5.69 5.38 -2.23
CA MET A 52 6.19 5.41 -0.86
C MET A 52 7.71 5.59 -0.77
N GLY A 53 8.45 5.08 -1.76
CA GLY A 53 9.91 5.13 -1.78
C GLY A 53 10.48 6.41 -2.35
N GLY A 54 9.77 7.04 -3.30
CA GLY A 54 10.25 8.23 -4.01
C GLY A 54 10.06 9.56 -3.27
N ILE A 55 9.29 9.57 -2.18
CA ILE A 55 8.97 10.79 -1.45
C ILE A 55 9.80 10.93 -0.17
N SER A 56 9.96 12.18 0.27
CA SER A 56 10.69 12.48 1.49
C SER A 56 9.99 11.90 2.73
N SER A 57 10.77 11.31 3.62
CA SER A 57 10.32 10.92 4.95
C SER A 57 10.44 12.05 5.98
N SER A 58 11.04 13.18 5.58
CA SER A 58 11.28 14.31 6.46
C SER A 58 10.00 15.09 6.71
N HIS A 59 9.70 15.35 7.97
CA HIS A 59 8.58 16.20 8.40
C HIS A 59 8.94 17.68 8.51
N ARG A 60 10.19 18.05 8.15
CA ARG A 60 10.74 19.36 8.48
C ARG A 60 10.12 20.55 7.76
N HIS A 61 9.56 20.35 6.57
CA HIS A 61 9.05 21.46 5.77
C HIS A 61 7.52 21.58 5.74
N CYS A 62 6.79 20.48 5.88
CA CYS A 62 5.33 20.46 5.73
C CYS A 62 4.62 19.47 6.65
N GLY A 63 5.36 18.85 7.58
CA GLY A 63 4.83 17.82 8.47
C GLY A 63 4.28 16.63 7.69
N TRP A 64 3.19 16.05 8.18
CA TRP A 64 2.51 14.93 7.55
C TRP A 64 1.85 15.27 6.20
N LYS A 65 1.70 16.54 5.88
CA LYS A 65 0.88 17.03 4.75
C LYS A 65 1.53 16.88 3.38
N CYS A 66 2.82 16.65 3.28
CA CYS A 66 3.50 16.53 1.97
C CYS A 66 4.50 15.38 1.88
N GLY A 67 4.62 14.56 2.90
CA GLY A 67 5.42 13.34 2.93
C GLY A 67 4.55 12.08 2.88
N ARG A 68 5.08 10.95 3.34
CA ARG A 68 4.34 9.67 3.41
C ARG A 68 3.02 9.78 4.17
N GLY A 69 2.96 10.62 5.18
CA GLY A 69 1.75 10.88 5.94
C GLY A 69 0.60 11.44 5.10
N ALA A 70 0.89 12.21 4.05
CA ALA A 70 -0.14 12.75 3.17
C ALA A 70 -1.03 11.68 2.52
N MET A 71 -0.47 10.51 2.24
CA MET A 71 -1.25 9.38 1.73
C MET A 71 -2.01 8.65 2.84
N HIS A 72 -1.38 8.45 4.01
CA HIS A 72 -1.97 7.70 5.12
C HIS A 72 -3.03 8.48 5.91
N THR A 73 -2.91 9.80 5.99
CA THR A 73 -3.88 10.65 6.71
C THR A 73 -5.14 10.97 5.91
N ILE A 74 -5.28 10.34 4.77
CA ILE A 74 -6.38 10.56 3.86
C ILE A 74 -7.64 9.86 4.40
N GLY A 75 -8.52 10.63 4.94
CA GLY A 75 -9.79 10.24 5.53
C GLY A 75 -10.05 11.04 6.79
N GLU A 76 -11.12 11.78 6.80
CA GLU A 76 -11.64 12.45 7.99
C GLU A 76 -12.34 11.40 8.85
N GLY A 77 -11.68 10.87 9.83
CA GLY A 77 -12.31 9.96 10.75
C GLY A 77 -11.30 9.53 11.81
N LYS A 78 -11.69 9.62 13.03
CA LYS A 78 -10.96 9.12 14.18
C LYS A 78 -11.26 7.65 14.37
N LEU A 79 -10.34 6.94 15.00
CA LEU A 79 -10.65 5.63 15.51
C LEU A 79 -11.81 5.79 16.51
N ILE A 80 -12.89 5.08 16.26
CA ILE A 80 -14.10 5.10 17.09
C ILE A 80 -14.05 3.84 17.95
N TRP A 81 -14.21 4.02 19.26
CA TRP A 81 -14.34 2.95 20.23
C TRP A 81 -15.75 2.91 20.78
N ASP A 82 -16.34 1.74 20.72
CA ASP A 82 -17.66 1.41 21.28
C ASP A 82 -17.40 0.63 22.57
N GLU A 83 -17.54 1.32 23.71
CA GLU A 83 -17.31 0.77 25.04
C GLU A 83 -18.28 -0.38 25.36
N GLU A 84 -19.53 -0.32 24.89
CA GLU A 84 -20.54 -1.35 25.17
C GLU A 84 -20.23 -2.68 24.51
N LYS A 85 -19.46 -2.65 23.40
CA LYS A 85 -19.02 -3.88 22.69
C LYS A 85 -17.64 -4.37 23.13
N CYS A 86 -16.90 -3.56 23.89
CA CYS A 86 -15.52 -3.88 24.23
C CYS A 86 -15.43 -4.87 25.39
N GLU A 87 -14.87 -6.05 25.13
CA GLU A 87 -14.60 -7.06 26.15
C GLU A 87 -13.22 -6.92 26.82
N LEU A 88 -12.49 -5.84 26.58
CA LEU A 88 -11.17 -5.55 27.14
C LEU A 88 -10.13 -6.68 26.86
N CYS A 89 -10.22 -7.34 25.71
CA CYS A 89 -9.32 -8.42 25.33
C CYS A 89 -7.91 -7.96 24.96
N LEU A 90 -7.66 -6.66 24.83
CA LEU A 90 -6.39 -5.96 24.54
C LEU A 90 -5.73 -6.31 23.21
N GLN A 91 -6.32 -7.14 22.34
CA GLN A 91 -5.75 -7.53 21.06
C GLN A 91 -5.45 -6.32 20.15
N CYS A 92 -6.26 -5.26 20.24
CA CYS A 92 -6.05 -4.02 19.49
C CYS A 92 -4.83 -3.23 19.97
N GLU A 93 -4.49 -3.29 21.24
CA GLU A 93 -3.26 -2.71 21.81
C GLU A 93 -2.03 -3.50 21.34
N GLU A 94 -2.08 -4.82 21.45
CA GLU A 94 -0.98 -5.72 21.07
C GLU A 94 -0.65 -5.66 19.57
N ILE A 95 -1.68 -5.57 18.70
CA ILE A 95 -1.49 -5.55 17.24
C ILE A 95 -1.02 -4.20 16.72
N CYS A 96 -1.07 -3.14 17.52
CA CYS A 96 -0.75 -1.80 17.07
C CYS A 96 0.76 -1.62 16.84
N PRO A 97 1.24 -1.48 15.59
CA PRO A 97 2.67 -1.41 15.29
C PRO A 97 3.35 -0.13 15.80
N LEU A 98 2.57 0.84 16.25
CA LEU A 98 3.02 2.13 16.75
C LEU A 98 2.75 2.30 18.25
N GLU A 99 2.17 1.28 18.88
CA GLU A 99 1.82 1.30 20.30
C GLU A 99 1.04 2.57 20.71
N VAL A 100 0.20 3.06 19.79
CA VAL A 100 -0.58 4.29 20.01
C VAL A 100 -1.87 4.06 20.77
N ILE A 101 -2.32 2.81 20.87
CA ILE A 101 -3.53 2.40 21.61
C ILE A 101 -3.11 1.95 23.01
N LYS A 102 -3.83 2.44 24.00
CA LYS A 102 -3.64 2.05 25.40
C LYS A 102 -4.97 1.92 26.12
N PHE A 103 -5.02 1.00 27.07
CA PHE A 103 -6.09 0.89 28.04
C PHE A 103 -5.54 1.21 29.45
N GLU A 104 -6.02 2.28 30.03
CA GLU A 104 -5.68 2.69 31.39
C GLU A 104 -6.95 2.75 32.22
N ASN A 105 -7.01 1.96 33.31
CA ASN A 105 -8.21 1.82 34.14
C ASN A 105 -9.48 1.49 33.31
N GLU A 106 -9.34 0.55 32.39
CA GLU A 106 -10.43 0.13 31.48
C GLU A 106 -10.88 1.20 30.48
N GLN A 107 -10.22 2.35 30.44
CA GLN A 107 -10.52 3.43 29.49
C GLN A 107 -9.61 3.36 28.27
N PHE A 108 -10.21 3.39 27.10
CA PHE A 108 -9.52 3.43 25.82
C PHE A 108 -8.92 4.81 25.57
N THR A 109 -7.65 4.83 25.23
CA THR A 109 -6.95 6.03 24.74
C THR A 109 -6.14 5.72 23.52
N TYR A 110 -5.95 6.69 22.63
CA TYR A 110 -4.99 6.55 21.55
C TYR A 110 -4.39 7.88 21.12
N ARG A 111 -3.13 7.84 20.67
CA ARG A 111 -2.45 9.02 20.13
C ARG A 111 -2.79 9.19 18.65
N GLU A 112 -3.82 10.00 18.38
CA GLU A 112 -4.33 10.24 17.02
C GLU A 112 -3.25 10.75 16.06
N ALA A 113 -2.40 11.69 16.52
CA ALA A 113 -1.36 12.30 15.70
C ALA A 113 -0.32 11.29 15.18
N ASP A 114 -0.10 10.20 15.91
CA ASP A 114 0.87 9.17 15.57
C ASP A 114 0.23 7.99 14.83
N CYS A 115 -1.09 7.91 14.76
CA CYS A 115 -1.82 6.79 14.18
C CYS A 115 -1.69 6.75 12.65
N TRP A 116 -1.17 5.63 12.12
CA TRP A 116 -1.08 5.40 10.67
C TRP A 116 -2.42 5.06 10.00
N ARG A 117 -3.49 4.92 10.78
CA ARG A 117 -4.82 4.56 10.27
C ARG A 117 -4.81 3.27 9.43
N CYS A 118 -3.98 2.32 9.79
CA CYS A 118 -3.84 1.04 9.08
C CYS A 118 -5.02 0.07 9.27
N GLY A 119 -5.89 0.31 10.26
CA GLY A 119 -7.10 -0.47 10.52
C GLY A 119 -6.87 -1.83 11.19
N ARG A 120 -5.63 -2.21 11.56
CA ARG A 120 -5.36 -3.51 12.21
C ARG A 120 -6.18 -3.72 13.46
N CYS A 121 -6.22 -2.70 14.32
CA CYS A 121 -6.97 -2.75 15.59
C CYS A 121 -8.47 -3.00 15.38
N ALA A 122 -9.06 -2.40 14.35
CA ALA A 122 -10.46 -2.63 14.03
C ALA A 122 -10.70 -4.04 13.47
N ARG A 123 -9.77 -4.57 12.68
CA ARG A 123 -9.91 -5.92 12.09
C ARG A 123 -9.69 -7.06 13.08
N VAL A 124 -8.78 -6.88 14.04
CA VAL A 124 -8.51 -7.90 15.05
C VAL A 124 -9.57 -7.96 16.15
N CYS A 125 -10.39 -6.91 16.27
CA CYS A 125 -11.40 -6.83 17.32
C CYS A 125 -12.54 -7.83 17.05
N PRO A 126 -12.71 -8.89 17.86
CA PRO A 126 -13.70 -9.93 17.63
C PRO A 126 -15.12 -9.39 17.73
N GLU A 127 -15.35 -8.41 18.62
CA GLU A 127 -16.67 -7.82 18.87
C GLU A 127 -16.96 -6.59 17.99
N GLY A 128 -16.01 -6.19 17.11
CA GLY A 128 -16.17 -4.99 16.31
C GLY A 128 -16.31 -3.71 17.13
N ALA A 129 -15.75 -3.69 18.33
CA ALA A 129 -15.77 -2.52 19.21
C ALA A 129 -14.93 -1.35 18.70
N LEU A 130 -14.04 -1.59 17.76
CA LEU A 130 -13.22 -0.57 17.12
C LEU A 130 -13.60 -0.41 15.66
N THR A 131 -13.88 0.83 15.27
CA THR A 131 -14.14 1.19 13.87
C THR A 131 -13.21 2.32 13.45
N LEU A 132 -12.54 2.12 12.33
CA LEU A 132 -11.75 3.17 11.70
C LEU A 132 -12.42 3.56 10.39
N PRO A 133 -13.13 4.67 10.33
CA PRO A 133 -13.64 5.20 9.09
C PRO A 133 -12.47 5.45 8.14
N GLY A 134 -12.48 4.85 6.98
CA GLY A 134 -11.41 4.95 5.99
C GLY A 134 -12.00 5.19 4.61
N ASP A 135 -11.26 5.91 3.79
CA ASP A 135 -11.51 6.02 2.37
C ASP A 135 -10.39 5.28 1.64
N ASP A 136 -10.60 3.97 1.48
CA ASP A 136 -9.64 3.10 0.78
C ASP A 136 -9.47 3.54 -0.68
N GLU A 137 -10.54 3.98 -1.33
CA GLU A 137 -10.50 4.47 -2.70
C GLU A 137 -9.60 5.71 -2.83
N ARG A 138 -9.78 6.67 -1.92
CA ARG A 138 -8.95 7.88 -1.89
C ARG A 138 -7.47 7.54 -1.66
N PHE A 139 -7.18 6.59 -0.77
CA PHE A 139 -5.80 6.13 -0.54
C PHE A 139 -5.19 5.52 -1.80
N MET A 140 -5.92 4.66 -2.52
CA MET A 140 -5.46 4.04 -3.77
C MET A 140 -5.18 5.09 -4.85
N LYS A 141 -6.08 6.07 -5.01
CA LYS A 141 -5.89 7.18 -5.94
C LYS A 141 -4.69 8.05 -5.56
N ALA A 142 -4.50 8.31 -4.26
CA ALA A 142 -3.36 9.06 -3.76
C ALA A 142 -2.01 8.37 -4.03
N LEU A 143 -1.96 7.03 -3.99
CA LEU A 143 -0.77 6.28 -4.41
C LEU A 143 -0.45 6.55 -5.88
N ALA A 144 -1.44 6.50 -6.76
CA ALA A 144 -1.25 6.74 -8.19
C ALA A 144 -0.82 8.19 -8.48
N GLU A 145 -1.45 9.18 -7.83
CA GLU A 145 -1.05 10.60 -7.95
C GLU A 145 0.38 10.83 -7.46
N THR A 146 0.76 10.22 -6.34
CA THR A 146 2.11 10.34 -5.80
C THR A 146 3.13 9.66 -6.70
N ALA A 147 2.84 8.47 -7.24
CA ALA A 147 3.71 7.81 -8.21
C ALA A 147 3.89 8.69 -9.46
N LYS A 148 2.81 9.33 -9.95
CA LYS A 148 2.89 10.29 -11.06
C LYS A 148 3.82 11.45 -10.74
N ALA A 149 3.71 12.05 -9.57
CA ALA A 149 4.59 13.14 -9.16
C ALA A 149 6.06 12.73 -9.17
N VAL A 150 6.40 11.56 -8.60
CA VAL A 150 7.76 11.03 -8.61
C VAL A 150 8.24 10.76 -10.04
N LEU A 151 7.46 10.08 -10.86
CA LEU A 151 7.83 9.72 -12.23
C LEU A 151 7.92 10.94 -13.16
N SER A 152 7.18 12.02 -12.89
CA SER A 152 7.25 13.27 -13.66
C SER A 152 8.60 13.98 -13.56
N THR A 153 9.44 13.61 -12.60
CA THR A 153 10.80 14.15 -12.46
C THR A 153 11.79 13.53 -13.43
N PHE A 154 11.42 12.41 -14.08
CA PHE A 154 12.24 11.74 -15.07
C PHE A 154 11.84 12.11 -16.50
N LYS A 155 12.84 12.12 -17.39
CA LYS A 155 12.57 12.18 -18.83
C LYS A 155 11.90 10.88 -19.30
N PRO A 156 11.14 10.90 -20.41
CA PRO A 156 10.57 9.69 -20.98
C PRO A 156 11.61 8.57 -21.19
N ASN A 157 11.22 7.32 -20.94
CA ASN A 157 12.03 6.12 -21.10
C ASN A 157 13.30 6.10 -20.22
N LYS A 158 13.23 6.69 -19.03
CA LYS A 158 14.33 6.70 -18.04
C LYS A 158 14.02 5.90 -16.77
N VAL A 159 12.88 5.22 -16.73
CA VAL A 159 12.51 4.35 -15.62
C VAL A 159 12.15 2.98 -16.16
N ILE A 160 12.70 1.92 -15.56
CA ILE A 160 12.39 0.52 -15.84
C ILE A 160 11.89 -0.11 -14.55
N TYR A 161 10.93 -0.99 -14.68
CA TYR A 161 10.29 -1.68 -13.57
C TYR A 161 10.62 -3.18 -13.64
N ILE A 162 10.95 -3.75 -12.49
CA ILE A 162 11.19 -5.19 -12.29
C ILE A 162 10.33 -5.63 -11.12
N ASN A 163 9.33 -6.46 -11.38
CA ASN A 163 8.44 -7.01 -10.38
C ASN A 163 8.80 -8.46 -10.09
N PHE A 164 9.15 -8.76 -8.85
CA PHE A 164 9.44 -10.11 -8.35
C PHE A 164 8.15 -10.72 -7.81
N LEU A 165 7.61 -11.71 -8.53
CA LEU A 165 6.42 -12.46 -8.16
C LEU A 165 6.83 -13.77 -7.48
N THR A 166 7.60 -13.66 -6.42
CA THR A 166 8.14 -14.78 -5.64
C THR A 166 7.84 -14.55 -4.16
N GLU A 167 7.65 -15.62 -3.41
CA GLU A 167 7.34 -15.56 -1.98
C GLU A 167 6.22 -14.56 -1.64
N ILE A 168 5.11 -14.67 -2.35
CA ILE A 168 4.01 -13.71 -2.31
C ILE A 168 3.23 -13.85 -1.01
N GLN A 169 3.49 -12.95 -0.08
CA GLN A 169 2.90 -12.92 1.26
C GLN A 169 1.57 -12.14 1.26
N PRO A 170 0.66 -12.42 2.21
CA PRO A 170 -0.61 -11.70 2.34
C PRO A 170 -0.44 -10.27 2.85
N GLU A 171 0.67 -10.01 3.57
CA GLU A 171 1.00 -8.71 4.14
C GLU A 171 2.37 -8.22 3.65
N CYS A 172 2.57 -6.92 3.72
CA CYS A 172 3.82 -6.28 3.29
C CYS A 172 4.91 -6.40 4.36
N ASP A 173 6.18 -6.56 3.94
CA ASP A 173 7.37 -6.54 4.81
C ASP A 173 7.54 -5.21 5.58
N CYS A 174 6.73 -4.19 5.27
CA CYS A 174 6.68 -2.98 6.09
C CYS A 174 6.02 -3.22 7.46
N MET A 175 5.50 -4.41 7.69
CA MET A 175 4.86 -4.83 8.92
C MET A 175 5.71 -5.89 9.63
N PRO A 176 5.70 -5.96 10.96
CA PRO A 176 6.55 -6.90 11.72
C PRO A 176 6.14 -8.37 11.53
N ALA A 177 4.98 -8.65 10.96
CA ALA A 177 4.50 -9.99 10.67
C ALA A 177 3.85 -10.01 9.28
N ALA A 178 4.61 -10.50 8.29
CA ALA A 178 4.16 -10.57 6.89
C ALA A 178 3.45 -11.89 6.55
N ASP A 179 3.51 -12.85 7.44
CA ASP A 179 3.02 -14.22 7.30
C ASP A 179 3.77 -15.03 6.22
N VAL A 180 3.41 -16.28 6.06
CA VAL A 180 3.98 -17.17 5.04
C VAL A 180 3.43 -16.86 3.65
N PRO A 181 4.16 -17.21 2.58
CA PRO A 181 3.65 -17.06 1.22
C PRO A 181 2.30 -17.75 1.01
N VAL A 182 1.43 -17.14 0.25
CA VAL A 182 0.05 -17.58 0.01
C VAL A 182 -0.19 -18.11 -1.39
N ILE A 183 0.66 -17.74 -2.36
CA ILE A 183 0.56 -18.08 -3.77
C ILE A 183 1.90 -18.62 -4.25
N GLN A 184 1.86 -19.58 -5.19
CA GLN A 184 3.06 -20.09 -5.84
C GLN A 184 3.80 -18.97 -6.58
N ASP A 185 5.13 -19.07 -6.61
CA ASP A 185 5.99 -18.17 -7.39
C ASP A 185 5.58 -18.14 -8.85
N GLN A 186 5.54 -16.95 -9.42
CA GLN A 186 5.15 -16.73 -10.81
C GLN A 186 6.33 -16.24 -11.67
N GLY A 187 7.47 -15.94 -11.06
CA GLY A 187 8.67 -15.49 -11.76
C GLY A 187 8.93 -13.99 -11.62
N ILE A 188 9.53 -13.40 -12.64
CA ILE A 188 9.97 -12.00 -12.65
C ILE A 188 9.42 -11.33 -13.90
N LEU A 189 8.79 -10.17 -13.74
CA LEU A 189 8.34 -9.32 -14.83
C LEU A 189 9.27 -8.11 -15.00
N ILE A 190 9.48 -7.71 -16.26
CA ILE A 190 10.24 -6.50 -16.62
C ILE A 190 9.41 -5.70 -17.63
N SER A 191 9.31 -4.39 -17.42
CA SER A 191 8.60 -3.46 -18.33
C SER A 191 9.13 -2.05 -18.16
N ASP A 192 8.93 -1.22 -19.17
CA ASP A 192 9.07 0.24 -19.12
C ASP A 192 7.74 0.96 -18.85
N ASP A 193 6.63 0.22 -18.77
CA ASP A 193 5.30 0.71 -18.43
C ASP A 193 4.87 0.20 -17.04
N ILE A 194 4.71 1.13 -16.08
CA ILE A 194 4.35 0.82 -14.69
C ILE A 194 2.94 0.23 -14.58
N VAL A 195 2.01 0.64 -15.43
CA VAL A 195 0.62 0.17 -15.40
C VAL A 195 0.50 -1.22 -16.00
N ALA A 196 1.21 -1.45 -17.12
CA ALA A 196 1.27 -2.74 -17.79
C ALA A 196 1.85 -3.83 -16.87
N ILE A 197 2.97 -3.55 -16.22
CA ILE A 197 3.64 -4.53 -15.33
C ILE A 197 2.79 -4.87 -14.10
N GLU A 198 2.07 -3.88 -13.54
CA GLU A 198 1.16 -4.10 -12.42
C GLU A 198 -0.06 -4.95 -12.84
N GLN A 199 -0.64 -4.63 -14.02
CA GLN A 199 -1.77 -5.41 -14.53
C GLN A 199 -1.35 -6.86 -14.83
N ALA A 200 -0.20 -7.05 -15.48
CA ALA A 200 0.34 -8.39 -15.76
C ALA A 200 0.59 -9.18 -14.47
N ALA A 201 1.18 -8.54 -13.45
CA ALA A 201 1.40 -9.16 -12.15
C ALA A 201 0.08 -9.64 -11.53
N ILE A 202 -0.94 -8.80 -11.48
CA ILE A 202 -2.24 -9.17 -10.93
C ILE A 202 -2.88 -10.31 -11.71
N ASP A 203 -2.88 -10.24 -13.04
CA ASP A 203 -3.46 -11.28 -13.89
C ASP A 203 -2.78 -12.65 -13.69
N MET A 204 -1.47 -12.66 -13.40
CA MET A 204 -0.74 -13.87 -13.03
C MET A 204 -1.12 -14.37 -11.64
N LEU A 205 -1.19 -13.48 -10.64
CA LEU A 205 -1.57 -13.85 -9.27
C LEU A 205 -2.98 -14.43 -9.19
N LEU A 206 -3.93 -13.88 -9.94
CA LEU A 206 -5.32 -14.36 -9.95
C LEU A 206 -5.46 -15.75 -10.61
N LYS A 207 -4.50 -16.15 -11.44
CA LYS A 207 -4.47 -17.50 -12.06
C LYS A 207 -3.63 -18.50 -11.26
N ALA A 208 -2.81 -18.00 -10.33
CA ALA A 208 -1.93 -18.83 -9.54
C ALA A 208 -2.69 -19.66 -8.49
N LYS A 209 -2.13 -20.83 -8.18
CA LYS A 209 -2.74 -21.71 -7.16
C LYS A 209 -2.32 -21.25 -5.77
N PRO A 210 -3.25 -21.29 -4.79
CA PRO A 210 -2.92 -21.10 -3.39
C PRO A 210 -1.90 -22.15 -2.91
N LEU A 211 -1.01 -21.71 -2.04
CA LEU A 211 -0.09 -22.63 -1.34
C LEU A 211 -0.85 -23.35 -0.23
N PRO A 212 -0.63 -24.67 -0.06
CA PRO A 212 -1.20 -25.42 1.06
C PRO A 212 -0.83 -24.85 2.42
N GLN A 213 -1.72 -24.92 3.39
CA GLN A 213 -1.51 -24.45 4.76
C GLN A 213 -1.22 -22.94 4.87
N SER A 214 -1.64 -22.16 3.89
CA SER A 214 -1.56 -20.71 3.91
C SER A 214 -2.93 -20.08 4.14
N ALA A 215 -2.98 -18.80 4.48
CA ALA A 215 -4.22 -18.05 4.60
C ALA A 215 -5.08 -18.11 3.33
N ALA A 216 -4.45 -18.24 2.16
CA ALA A 216 -5.17 -18.41 0.89
C ALA A 216 -5.83 -19.79 0.76
N SER A 217 -5.20 -20.84 1.28
CA SER A 217 -5.81 -22.19 1.26
C SER A 217 -7.04 -22.31 2.16
N GLU A 218 -7.12 -21.49 3.20
CA GLU A 218 -8.27 -21.44 4.11
C GLU A 218 -9.51 -20.80 3.46
N LEU A 219 -9.32 -19.94 2.44
CA LEU A 219 -10.41 -19.36 1.67
C LEU A 219 -11.14 -20.40 0.79
N GLY A 220 -10.50 -21.54 0.52
CA GLY A 220 -11.02 -22.65 -0.27
C GLY A 220 -11.07 -22.38 -1.78
N GLU A 221 -11.63 -23.35 -2.55
CA GLU A 221 -11.71 -23.28 -4.02
C GLU A 221 -12.70 -22.23 -4.57
N LYS A 222 -13.29 -21.43 -3.70
CA LYS A 222 -14.39 -20.52 -4.04
C LYS A 222 -13.96 -19.08 -4.34
N THR A 223 -12.66 -18.80 -4.29
CA THR A 223 -12.21 -17.42 -4.53
C THR A 223 -11.78 -17.21 -5.97
N ASP A 224 -12.42 -16.27 -6.66
CA ASP A 224 -12.00 -15.78 -7.97
C ASP A 224 -11.02 -14.60 -7.85
N ASN A 225 -10.82 -14.10 -6.64
CA ASN A 225 -9.96 -12.95 -6.37
C ASN A 225 -9.26 -13.05 -5.01
N ILE A 226 -8.21 -13.86 -4.99
CA ILE A 226 -7.44 -14.16 -3.78
C ILE A 226 -6.90 -12.89 -3.08
N LEU A 227 -6.47 -11.87 -3.84
CA LEU A 227 -5.94 -10.63 -3.29
C LEU A 227 -7.04 -9.84 -2.56
N TYR A 228 -8.23 -9.76 -3.15
CA TYR A 228 -9.35 -9.11 -2.51
C TYR A 228 -9.84 -9.89 -1.28
N ASP A 229 -9.93 -11.20 -1.40
CA ASP A 229 -10.44 -12.03 -0.31
C ASP A 229 -9.54 -12.06 0.91
N LEU A 230 -8.23 -11.94 0.73
CA LEU A 230 -7.28 -11.79 1.82
C LEU A 230 -7.32 -10.39 2.45
N SER A 231 -7.37 -9.35 1.63
CA SER A 231 -7.20 -7.97 2.10
C SER A 231 -8.53 -7.24 2.37
N LYS A 232 -9.60 -7.61 1.67
CA LYS A 232 -10.89 -6.89 1.57
C LYS A 232 -10.72 -5.43 1.10
N LYS A 233 -9.71 -5.17 0.26
CA LYS A 233 -9.36 -3.85 -0.25
C LYS A 233 -9.55 -3.75 -1.77
N PRO A 234 -10.04 -2.62 -2.29
CA PRO A 234 -10.27 -2.40 -3.72
C PRO A 234 -8.96 -2.08 -4.47
N TYR A 235 -7.97 -2.96 -4.38
CA TYR A 235 -6.59 -2.75 -4.83
C TYR A 235 -6.44 -2.36 -6.31
N LEU A 236 -7.40 -2.70 -7.17
CA LEU A 236 -7.36 -2.34 -8.60
C LEU A 236 -7.45 -0.84 -8.86
N ILE A 237 -8.05 -0.08 -7.94
CA ILE A 237 -8.24 1.36 -8.10
C ILE A 237 -6.91 2.09 -8.30
N GLN A 238 -5.82 1.68 -7.63
CA GLN A 238 -4.51 2.31 -7.82
C GLN A 238 -3.99 2.16 -9.25
N ILE A 239 -4.28 1.04 -9.91
CA ILE A 239 -3.82 0.75 -11.27
C ILE A 239 -4.71 1.47 -12.30
N GLU A 240 -6.02 1.44 -12.08
CA GLU A 240 -7.00 2.16 -12.90
C GLU A 240 -6.73 3.67 -12.90
N GLU A 241 -6.49 4.21 -11.72
CA GLU A 241 -6.15 5.62 -11.55
C GLU A 241 -4.80 5.97 -12.19
N ALA A 242 -3.77 5.12 -12.05
CA ALA A 242 -2.49 5.32 -12.71
C ALA A 242 -2.65 5.35 -14.25
N GLY A 243 -3.47 4.47 -14.81
CA GLY A 243 -3.82 4.49 -16.23
C GLY A 243 -4.57 5.79 -16.63
N ARG A 244 -5.57 6.20 -15.84
CA ARG A 244 -6.31 7.45 -16.05
C ARG A 244 -5.41 8.69 -16.01
N LEU A 245 -4.39 8.67 -15.15
CA LEU A 245 -3.39 9.73 -15.02
C LEU A 245 -2.34 9.74 -16.13
N GLY A 246 -2.36 8.74 -17.05
CA GLY A 246 -1.45 8.64 -18.18
C GLY A 246 -0.06 8.10 -17.83
N LEU A 247 0.06 7.29 -16.78
CA LEU A 247 1.32 6.64 -16.39
C LEU A 247 1.65 5.42 -17.26
N GLY A 248 0.69 4.90 -18.00
CA GLY A 248 0.84 3.73 -18.86
C GLY A 248 -0.50 3.14 -19.25
N SER A 249 -0.48 1.90 -19.76
CA SER A 249 -1.64 1.17 -20.26
C SER A 249 -1.85 -0.14 -19.51
N ARG A 250 -3.12 -0.48 -19.22
CA ARG A 250 -3.48 -1.81 -18.70
C ARG A 250 -3.43 -2.91 -19.77
N GLN A 251 -3.33 -2.52 -21.06
CA GLN A 251 -3.14 -3.48 -22.15
C GLN A 251 -1.66 -3.77 -22.32
N TYR A 252 -1.30 -5.03 -22.32
CA TYR A 252 0.08 -5.50 -22.43
C TYR A 252 0.18 -6.76 -23.28
N GLU A 253 1.37 -7.04 -23.77
CA GLU A 253 1.77 -8.32 -24.34
C GLU A 253 2.79 -8.97 -23.40
N LEU A 254 2.56 -10.21 -23.01
CA LEU A 254 3.49 -10.98 -22.19
C LEU A 254 4.38 -11.83 -23.07
N ILE A 255 5.68 -11.59 -23.02
CA ILE A 255 6.69 -12.37 -23.74
C ILE A 255 7.48 -13.17 -22.72
N GLU A 256 7.40 -14.49 -22.80
CA GLU A 256 8.18 -15.42 -21.97
C GLU A 256 9.54 -15.67 -22.61
N ILE A 257 10.63 -15.61 -21.81
CA ILE A 257 12.01 -15.80 -22.23
C ILE A 257 12.72 -16.84 -21.37
#